data_9ed5228c09eaec1b8d87c4b3288f27fd
#
_entry.id   9ed5228c09eaec1b8d87c4b3288f27fd
#
_cell.length_a   1.000
_cell.length_b   1.000
_cell.length_c   1.000
_cell.angle_alpha   90.00
_cell.angle_beta   90.00
_cell.angle_gamma   90.00
#
_symmetry.space_group_name_H-M   'P 1'
#
loop_
_entity.id
_entity.type
_entity.pdbx_description
1 polymer ?
#
loop_
_entity_poly.entity_id
_entity_poly.type
_entity_poly.pdbx_seq_one_letter_code
_entity_poly.pdbx_strand_id
1 'polypeptide(L)'
;MYERFRVSGPGKVTIGKFCSIYTNIFDGVCIVTLEPCAEVCIGRNCSLGGVTIRCRKRIEIGDGIMAGNSLIQDCMLAERPRSLASKGMPHDMPSRAIRIGRNVWVGAQSCILQGMTIGDDSVVSLGTVCCDAGIEEYHLASGNPSVRPIPISKLIKLQDMRR
;
A
#
# COMPACT_ATOMS: atom_id res chain seq x y z
N MET A 1 16.81 -17.32 -10.76
CA MET A 1 17.06 -15.86 -10.95
C MET A 1 15.86 -15.14 -10.36
N TYR A 2 16.01 -14.45 -9.25
CA TYR A 2 14.89 -13.70 -8.65
C TYR A 2 14.66 -12.42 -9.48
N GLU A 3 13.46 -12.26 -10.03
CA GLU A 3 13.09 -11.02 -10.73
C GLU A 3 13.00 -9.89 -9.69
N ARG A 4 13.89 -8.91 -9.81
CA ARG A 4 13.92 -7.76 -8.88
C ARG A 4 12.72 -6.84 -9.03
N PHE A 5 12.12 -6.81 -10.22
CA PHE A 5 10.97 -5.99 -10.54
C PHE A 5 10.09 -6.68 -11.57
N ARG A 6 8.82 -6.81 -11.26
CA ARG A 6 7.83 -7.45 -12.13
C ARG A 6 6.56 -6.61 -12.21
N VAL A 7 6.10 -6.38 -13.43
CA VAL A 7 4.78 -5.81 -13.71
C VAL A 7 4.02 -6.82 -14.56
N SER A 8 2.79 -7.14 -14.18
CA SER A 8 1.94 -8.09 -14.90
C SER A 8 0.47 -7.70 -14.85
N GLY A 9 -0.32 -8.25 -15.77
CA GLY A 9 -1.76 -8.00 -15.87
C GLY A 9 -2.13 -7.04 -17.00
N PRO A 10 -3.44 -6.87 -17.25
CA PRO A 10 -3.94 -6.14 -18.41
C PRO A 10 -4.11 -4.63 -18.23
N GLY A 11 -4.01 -4.12 -17.01
CA GLY A 11 -4.24 -2.71 -16.69
C GLY A 11 -3.01 -1.82 -16.93
N LYS A 12 -3.14 -0.55 -16.56
CA LYS A 12 -2.12 0.47 -16.77
C LYS A 12 -1.28 0.69 -15.51
N VAL A 13 0.04 0.75 -15.66
CA VAL A 13 0.99 1.12 -14.59
C VAL A 13 1.83 2.30 -15.03
N THR A 14 1.86 3.35 -14.23
CA THR A 14 2.68 4.54 -14.46
C THR A 14 3.59 4.75 -13.25
N ILE A 15 4.89 4.94 -13.50
CA ILE A 15 5.88 5.18 -12.45
C ILE A 15 6.62 6.48 -12.78
N GLY A 16 6.68 7.38 -11.83
CA GLY A 16 7.35 8.66 -11.94
C GLY A 16 8.87 8.53 -12.02
N LYS A 17 9.53 9.63 -12.30
CA LYS A 17 11.00 9.68 -12.43
C LYS A 17 11.70 9.53 -11.09
N PHE A 18 12.95 9.08 -11.12
CA PHE A 18 13.85 8.98 -9.95
C PHE A 18 13.36 8.02 -8.86
N CYS A 19 12.60 6.99 -9.24
CA CYS A 19 12.22 5.94 -8.30
C CYS A 19 13.33 4.90 -8.18
N SER A 20 13.62 4.49 -6.95
CA SER A 20 14.54 3.41 -6.64
C SER A 20 13.76 2.13 -6.37
N ILE A 21 14.07 1.06 -7.09
CA ILE A 21 13.46 -0.24 -6.93
C ILE A 21 14.55 -1.21 -6.51
N TYR A 22 14.40 -1.83 -5.35
CA TYR A 22 15.39 -2.76 -4.81
C TYR A 22 14.74 -4.03 -4.26
N THR A 23 15.49 -5.11 -4.22
CA THR A 23 15.08 -6.32 -3.53
C THR A 23 15.35 -6.17 -2.04
N ASN A 24 14.45 -6.68 -1.22
CA ASN A 24 14.82 -7.04 0.15
C ASN A 24 15.42 -8.46 0.17
N ILE A 25 15.62 -9.02 1.37
CA ILE A 25 16.21 -10.36 1.55
C ILE A 25 15.31 -11.46 0.93
N PHE A 26 14.01 -11.20 0.77
CA PHE A 26 13.03 -12.21 0.37
C PHE A 26 12.46 -11.98 -1.03
N ASP A 27 12.07 -10.75 -1.39
CA ASP A 27 11.33 -10.47 -2.61
C ASP A 27 11.74 -9.18 -3.30
N GLY A 28 11.46 -9.10 -4.61
CA GLY A 28 11.48 -7.86 -5.39
C GLY A 28 10.15 -7.13 -5.34
N VAL A 29 10.02 -6.05 -6.11
CA VAL A 29 8.76 -5.33 -6.27
C VAL A 29 7.90 -6.02 -7.32
N CYS A 30 6.66 -6.32 -6.94
CA CYS A 30 5.69 -6.98 -7.82
C CYS A 30 4.42 -6.12 -7.94
N ILE A 31 4.09 -5.70 -9.16
CA ILE A 31 2.86 -4.96 -9.47
C ILE A 31 1.98 -5.82 -10.36
N VAL A 32 0.77 -6.12 -9.89
CA VAL A 32 -0.21 -6.93 -10.62
C VAL A 32 -1.49 -6.13 -10.81
N THR A 33 -1.86 -5.89 -12.06
CA THR A 33 -3.18 -5.36 -12.40
C THR A 33 -4.13 -6.53 -12.72
N LEU A 34 -5.32 -6.52 -12.14
CA LEU A 34 -6.26 -7.64 -12.17
C LEU A 34 -7.33 -7.48 -13.25
N GLU A 35 -7.60 -6.23 -13.68
CA GLU A 35 -8.61 -5.90 -14.68
C GLU A 35 -8.03 -4.95 -15.73
N PRO A 36 -8.60 -4.93 -16.97
CA PRO A 36 -8.15 -3.99 -18.01
C PRO A 36 -8.30 -2.51 -17.65
N CYS A 37 -9.28 -2.19 -16.81
CA CYS A 37 -9.52 -0.82 -16.33
C CYS A 37 -8.68 -0.46 -15.08
N ALA A 38 -7.90 -1.39 -14.54
CA ALA A 38 -7.07 -1.13 -13.37
C ALA A 38 -5.95 -0.12 -13.68
N GLU A 39 -5.76 0.81 -12.76
CA GLU A 39 -4.73 1.83 -12.90
C GLU A 39 -3.88 1.95 -11.64
N VAL A 40 -2.57 1.82 -11.78
CA VAL A 40 -1.57 2.07 -10.73
C VAL A 40 -0.74 3.28 -11.12
N CYS A 41 -0.77 4.32 -10.29
CA CYS A 41 0.04 5.51 -10.46
C CYS A 41 1.00 5.65 -9.28
N ILE A 42 2.31 5.65 -9.55
CA ILE A 42 3.36 5.86 -8.56
C ILE A 42 4.05 7.18 -8.90
N GLY A 43 4.17 8.06 -7.93
CA GLY A 43 4.81 9.37 -8.05
C GLY A 43 6.31 9.30 -8.27
N ARG A 44 6.97 10.44 -8.11
CA ARG A 44 8.43 10.61 -8.31
C ARG A 44 9.18 10.39 -7.01
N ASN A 45 10.50 10.12 -7.12
CA ASN A 45 11.41 9.99 -5.97
C ASN A 45 10.96 8.91 -4.95
N CYS A 46 10.27 7.87 -5.39
CA CYS A 46 9.81 6.79 -4.52
C CYS A 46 10.91 5.74 -4.34
N SER A 47 10.94 5.14 -3.14
CA SER A 47 11.87 4.09 -2.77
C SER A 47 11.07 2.83 -2.39
N LEU A 48 11.09 1.81 -3.27
CA LEU A 48 10.26 0.62 -3.14
C LEU A 48 11.12 -0.63 -3.02
N GLY A 49 11.01 -1.35 -1.92
CA GLY A 49 11.75 -2.58 -1.66
C GLY A 49 10.87 -3.74 -1.21
N GLY A 50 10.71 -4.79 -2.05
CA GLY A 50 9.88 -5.94 -1.73
C GLY A 50 8.38 -5.66 -1.62
N VAL A 51 7.89 -4.62 -2.26
CA VAL A 51 6.48 -4.22 -2.22
C VAL A 51 5.67 -5.03 -3.21
N THR A 52 4.53 -5.56 -2.76
CA THR A 52 3.54 -6.18 -3.64
C THR A 52 2.33 -5.25 -3.78
N ILE A 53 2.02 -4.86 -5.01
CA ILE A 53 0.85 -4.05 -5.35
C ILE A 53 -0.11 -4.91 -6.18
N ARG A 54 -1.36 -5.04 -5.72
CA ARG A 54 -2.43 -5.73 -6.45
C ARG A 54 -3.58 -4.77 -6.68
N CYS A 55 -3.83 -4.44 -7.93
CA CYS A 55 -4.79 -3.42 -8.32
C CYS A 55 -5.90 -4.00 -9.18
N ARG A 56 -7.14 -3.83 -8.75
CA ARG A 56 -8.34 -4.15 -9.53
C ARG A 56 -8.97 -2.89 -10.13
N LYS A 57 -8.93 -1.77 -9.43
CA LYS A 57 -9.55 -0.52 -9.84
C LYS A 57 -8.54 0.63 -9.92
N ARG A 58 -8.04 1.11 -8.78
CA ARG A 58 -7.13 2.25 -8.76
C ARG A 58 -6.29 2.31 -7.49
N ILE A 59 -4.97 2.45 -7.67
CA ILE A 59 -4.02 2.71 -6.59
C ILE A 59 -3.19 3.93 -6.99
N GLU A 60 -3.25 4.97 -6.18
CA GLU A 60 -2.48 6.21 -6.34
C GLU A 60 -1.48 6.32 -5.19
N ILE A 61 -0.21 6.48 -5.55
CA ILE A 61 0.92 6.63 -4.63
C ILE A 61 1.61 7.94 -4.96
N GLY A 62 1.69 8.86 -4.00
CA GLY A 62 2.28 10.18 -4.15
C GLY A 62 3.80 10.16 -4.32
N ASP A 63 4.39 11.35 -4.40
CA ASP A 63 5.84 11.53 -4.53
C ASP A 63 6.55 11.21 -3.21
N GLY A 64 7.80 10.74 -3.27
CA GLY A 64 8.67 10.60 -2.11
C GLY A 64 8.32 9.46 -1.16
N ILE A 65 7.53 8.49 -1.58
CA ILE A 65 7.16 7.33 -0.76
C ILE A 65 8.38 6.46 -0.47
N MET A 66 8.48 6.01 0.78
CA MET A 66 9.39 4.95 1.16
C MET A 66 8.58 3.75 1.66
N ALA A 67 8.64 2.63 0.94
CA ALA A 67 7.91 1.42 1.29
C ALA A 67 8.80 0.17 1.20
N GLY A 68 8.74 -0.67 2.23
CA GLY A 68 9.50 -1.91 2.29
C GLY A 68 8.62 -3.11 2.64
N ASN A 69 8.77 -4.21 1.88
CA ASN A 69 8.15 -5.52 2.14
C ASN A 69 6.70 -5.43 2.62
N SER A 70 5.87 -4.74 1.87
CA SER A 70 4.47 -4.44 2.23
C SER A 70 3.50 -4.87 1.14
N LEU A 71 2.24 -5.05 1.50
CA LEU A 71 1.14 -5.33 0.58
C LEU A 71 0.25 -4.09 0.44
N ILE A 72 -0.02 -3.68 -0.80
CA ILE A 72 -1.00 -2.64 -1.13
C ILE A 72 -2.03 -3.27 -2.07
N GLN A 73 -3.28 -3.39 -1.61
CA GLN A 73 -4.29 -4.13 -2.35
C GLN A 73 -5.66 -3.44 -2.28
N ASP A 74 -6.19 -3.02 -3.43
CA ASP A 74 -7.46 -2.29 -3.54
C ASP A 74 -8.72 -3.16 -3.63
N CYS A 75 -8.59 -4.47 -3.42
CA CYS A 75 -9.69 -5.43 -3.46
C CYS A 75 -9.60 -6.43 -2.30
N MET A 76 -10.74 -6.99 -1.90
CA MET A 76 -10.76 -7.96 -0.80
C MET A 76 -10.03 -9.26 -1.17
N LEU A 77 -10.25 -9.75 -2.39
CA LEU A 77 -9.61 -10.94 -2.92
C LEU A 77 -9.00 -10.62 -4.29
N ALA A 78 -7.74 -10.98 -4.48
CA ALA A 78 -7.08 -10.86 -5.78
C ALA A 78 -7.68 -11.85 -6.78
N GLU A 79 -8.01 -13.05 -6.32
CA GLU A 79 -8.62 -14.11 -7.11
C GLU A 79 -9.83 -14.69 -6.39
N ARG A 80 -10.85 -15.09 -7.16
CA ARG A 80 -12.04 -15.72 -6.63
C ARG A 80 -11.80 -17.23 -6.45
N PRO A 81 -11.87 -17.76 -5.23
CA PRO A 81 -11.75 -19.18 -5.01
C PRO A 81 -12.89 -19.96 -5.73
N ARG A 82 -12.54 -21.03 -6.44
CA ARG A 82 -13.52 -21.86 -7.17
C ARG A 82 -14.65 -22.39 -6.27
N SER A 83 -14.31 -22.74 -5.02
CA SER A 83 -15.27 -23.24 -4.03
C SER A 83 -16.33 -22.18 -3.63
N LEU A 84 -16.00 -20.90 -3.69
CA LEU A 84 -16.92 -19.81 -3.41
C LEU A 84 -17.73 -19.42 -4.65
N ALA A 85 -17.19 -19.64 -5.84
CA ALA A 85 -17.90 -19.42 -7.09
C ALA A 85 -19.16 -20.28 -7.17
N SER A 86 -19.06 -21.56 -6.78
CA SER A 86 -20.18 -22.50 -6.75
C SER A 86 -21.24 -22.18 -5.69
N LYS A 87 -20.91 -21.34 -4.70
CA LYS A 87 -21.80 -20.88 -3.64
C LYS A 87 -22.45 -19.51 -3.94
N GLY A 88 -22.40 -19.05 -5.19
CA GLY A 88 -23.03 -17.80 -5.62
C GLY A 88 -22.25 -16.52 -5.28
N MET A 89 -20.98 -16.63 -4.92
CA MET A 89 -20.13 -15.44 -4.71
C MET A 89 -20.08 -14.63 -6.03
N PRO A 90 -20.36 -13.30 -5.99
CA PRO A 90 -20.34 -12.48 -7.19
C PRO A 90 -19.01 -12.57 -7.94
N HIS A 91 -19.07 -12.54 -9.26
CA HIS A 91 -17.86 -12.47 -10.09
C HIS A 91 -17.14 -11.14 -9.87
N ASP A 92 -17.90 -10.07 -9.70
CA ASP A 92 -17.40 -8.72 -9.45
C ASP A 92 -17.19 -8.52 -7.95
N MET A 93 -15.93 -8.65 -7.51
CA MET A 93 -15.57 -8.47 -6.11
C MET A 93 -15.46 -6.98 -5.76
N PRO A 94 -15.93 -6.56 -4.59
CA PRO A 94 -15.79 -5.18 -4.15
C PRO A 94 -14.35 -4.70 -4.22
N SER A 95 -14.15 -3.54 -4.82
CA SER A 95 -12.86 -2.87 -4.92
C SER A 95 -13.05 -1.38 -4.65
N ARG A 96 -12.23 -0.82 -3.78
CA ARG A 96 -12.22 0.61 -3.46
C ARG A 96 -10.81 1.16 -3.62
N ALA A 97 -10.69 2.26 -4.37
CA ALA A 97 -9.42 2.90 -4.64
C ALA A 97 -8.61 3.18 -3.37
N ILE A 98 -7.30 3.08 -3.50
CA ILE A 98 -6.35 3.46 -2.45
C ILE A 98 -5.65 4.74 -2.89
N ARG A 99 -5.48 5.68 -1.94
CA ARG A 99 -4.68 6.89 -2.12
C ARG A 99 -3.67 7.01 -1.00
N ILE A 100 -2.39 7.09 -1.37
CA ILE A 100 -1.28 7.34 -0.45
C ILE A 100 -0.68 8.69 -0.82
N GLY A 101 -0.63 9.60 0.12
CA GLY A 101 -0.11 10.95 -0.03
C GLY A 101 1.40 11.01 -0.32
N ARG A 102 1.99 12.19 -0.19
CA ARG A 102 3.43 12.41 -0.42
C ARG A 102 4.23 12.13 0.85
N ASN A 103 5.50 11.76 0.68
CA ASN A 103 6.47 11.55 1.77
C ASN A 103 5.98 10.55 2.84
N VAL A 104 5.11 9.61 2.49
CA VAL A 104 4.62 8.61 3.44
C VAL A 104 5.67 7.50 3.59
N TRP A 105 5.91 7.10 4.84
CA TRP A 105 6.72 5.94 5.13
C TRP A 105 5.82 4.74 5.44
N VAL A 106 5.97 3.67 4.66
CA VAL A 106 5.25 2.42 4.83
C VAL A 106 6.21 1.36 5.36
N GLY A 107 6.07 1.02 6.62
CA GLY A 107 6.90 0.04 7.31
C GLY A 107 6.74 -1.37 6.76
N ALA A 108 7.77 -2.19 6.93
CA ALA A 108 7.77 -3.57 6.44
C ALA A 108 6.65 -4.41 7.07
N GLN A 109 6.20 -5.44 6.33
CA GLN A 109 5.12 -6.36 6.73
C GLN A 109 3.77 -5.67 7.00
N SER A 110 3.60 -4.43 6.55
CA SER A 110 2.31 -3.75 6.64
C SER A 110 1.41 -4.09 5.46
N CYS A 111 0.11 -3.95 5.67
CA CYS A 111 -0.92 -4.15 4.65
C CYS A 111 -1.77 -2.89 4.53
N ILE A 112 -1.85 -2.31 3.33
CA ILE A 112 -2.75 -1.21 3.01
C ILE A 112 -3.86 -1.76 2.14
N LEU A 113 -5.08 -1.77 2.67
CA LEU A 113 -6.20 -2.45 2.06
C LEU A 113 -7.17 -1.46 1.40
N GLN A 114 -8.13 -2.01 0.68
CA GLN A 114 -9.08 -1.28 -0.14
C GLN A 114 -9.74 -0.10 0.58
N GLY A 115 -9.88 1.03 -0.13
CA GLY A 115 -10.56 2.23 0.36
C GLY A 115 -9.72 3.12 1.28
N MET A 116 -8.46 2.73 1.56
CA MET A 116 -7.59 3.53 2.40
C MET A 116 -7.17 4.84 1.72
N THR A 117 -7.19 5.90 2.53
CA THR A 117 -6.54 7.18 2.20
C THR A 117 -5.54 7.49 3.30
N ILE A 118 -4.28 7.72 2.92
CA ILE A 118 -3.20 8.09 3.84
C ILE A 118 -2.73 9.48 3.46
N GLY A 119 -2.81 10.41 4.41
CA GLY A 119 -2.38 11.79 4.23
C GLY A 119 -0.87 11.95 4.09
N ASP A 120 -0.45 13.11 3.61
CA ASP A 120 0.96 13.46 3.41
C ASP A 120 1.77 13.34 4.72
N ASP A 121 3.07 13.08 4.60
CA ASP A 121 4.03 13.09 5.72
C ASP A 121 3.64 12.14 6.88
N SER A 122 2.88 11.10 6.59
CA SER A 122 2.41 10.13 7.58
C SER A 122 3.27 8.88 7.61
N VAL A 123 3.16 8.12 8.68
CA VAL A 123 3.91 6.89 8.90
C VAL A 123 2.95 5.73 9.15
N VAL A 124 3.11 4.67 8.39
CA VAL A 124 2.52 3.36 8.70
C VAL A 124 3.61 2.52 9.36
N SER A 125 3.41 2.18 10.62
CA SER A 125 4.39 1.41 11.39
C SER A 125 4.52 -0.03 10.86
N LEU A 126 5.61 -0.67 11.22
CA LEU A 126 5.90 -2.07 10.92
C LEU A 126 4.72 -3.00 11.31
N GLY A 127 4.37 -3.95 10.45
CA GLY A 127 3.33 -4.95 10.73
C GLY A 127 1.90 -4.41 10.84
N THR A 128 1.67 -3.16 10.45
CA THR A 128 0.36 -2.52 10.56
C THR A 128 -0.58 -2.96 9.46
N VAL A 129 -1.84 -3.21 9.81
CA VAL A 129 -2.91 -3.43 8.85
C VAL A 129 -3.83 -2.21 8.81
N CYS A 130 -3.80 -1.48 7.69
CA CYS A 130 -4.64 -0.33 7.43
C CYS A 130 -5.87 -0.76 6.63
N CYS A 131 -7.05 -0.68 7.24
CA CYS A 131 -8.33 -0.98 6.63
C CYS A 131 -9.41 -0.06 7.19
N ASP A 132 -10.41 0.26 6.38
CA ASP A 132 -11.68 0.93 6.75
C ASP A 132 -11.63 2.39 7.23
N ALA A 133 -10.50 2.96 7.59
CA ALA A 133 -10.40 4.35 8.04
C ALA A 133 -9.22 5.07 7.37
N GLY A 134 -9.43 6.35 7.04
CA GLY A 134 -8.35 7.22 6.56
C GLY A 134 -7.33 7.54 7.66
N ILE A 135 -6.10 7.83 7.25
CA ILE A 135 -5.04 8.38 8.10
C ILE A 135 -4.85 9.83 7.67
N GLU A 136 -5.03 10.76 8.59
CA GLU A 136 -4.80 12.18 8.32
C GLU A 136 -3.29 12.45 8.09
N GLU A 137 -2.97 13.61 7.52
CA GLU A 137 -1.59 14.04 7.36
C GLU A 137 -0.86 14.15 8.70
N TYR A 138 0.46 13.93 8.71
CA TYR A 138 1.30 13.97 9.91
C TYR A 138 0.87 13.01 11.03
N HIS A 139 0.32 11.84 10.68
CA HIS A 139 -0.09 10.83 11.64
C HIS A 139 0.73 9.55 11.53
N LEU A 140 0.90 8.88 12.68
CA LEU A 140 1.42 7.52 12.78
C LEU A 140 0.25 6.57 12.95
N ALA A 141 0.14 5.61 12.04
CA ALA A 141 -0.74 4.46 12.17
C ALA A 141 0.04 3.24 12.67
N SER A 142 -0.52 2.52 13.63
CA SER A 142 0.05 1.29 14.16
C SER A 142 -1.03 0.31 14.59
N GLY A 143 -0.71 -0.98 14.57
CA GLY A 143 -1.59 -2.06 15.02
C GLY A 143 -2.23 -2.87 13.90
N ASN A 144 -2.85 -3.97 14.29
CA ASN A 144 -3.55 -4.90 13.40
C ASN A 144 -4.94 -5.25 13.98
N PRO A 145 -6.02 -4.60 13.50
CA PRO A 145 -6.03 -3.47 12.58
C PRO A 145 -5.56 -2.15 13.23
N SER A 146 -5.18 -1.16 12.40
CA SER A 146 -4.92 0.20 12.86
C SER A 146 -6.26 0.92 13.10
N VAL A 147 -6.54 1.23 14.37
CA VAL A 147 -7.85 1.79 14.75
C VAL A 147 -7.80 3.26 15.19
N ARG A 148 -6.65 3.77 15.59
CA ARG A 148 -6.50 5.15 16.09
C ARG A 148 -5.12 5.70 15.72
N PRO A 149 -4.96 6.29 14.54
CA PRO A 149 -3.74 6.99 14.19
C PRO A 149 -3.42 8.11 15.20
N ILE A 150 -2.16 8.30 15.50
CA ILE A 150 -1.68 9.25 16.50
C ILE A 150 -0.94 10.39 15.78
N PRO A 151 -1.25 11.68 16.04
CA PRO A 151 -0.46 12.79 15.53
C PRO A 151 1.02 12.65 15.90
N ILE A 152 1.91 12.74 14.92
CA ILE A 152 3.37 12.60 15.13
C ILE A 152 3.88 13.62 16.16
N SER A 153 3.29 14.81 16.20
CA SER A 153 3.61 15.84 17.19
C SER A 153 3.44 15.40 18.65
N LYS A 154 2.49 14.49 18.92
CA LYS A 154 2.31 13.93 20.27
C LYS A 154 3.42 12.96 20.65
N LEU A 155 3.99 12.24 19.68
CA LEU A 155 5.10 11.31 19.93
C LEU A 155 6.37 12.06 20.29
N ILE A 156 6.66 13.17 19.62
CA ILE A 156 7.82 14.02 19.91
C ILE A 156 7.73 14.54 21.36
N LYS A 157 6.59 15.08 21.77
CA LYS A 157 6.39 15.56 23.14
C LYS A 157 6.57 14.48 24.21
N LEU A 158 6.16 13.24 23.93
CA LEU A 158 6.35 12.12 24.87
C LEU A 158 7.82 11.72 25.05
N GLN A 159 8.65 11.90 24.02
CA GLN A 159 10.10 11.67 24.13
C GLN A 159 10.80 12.73 24.97
N ASP A 160 10.40 13.99 24.83
CA ASP A 160 10.98 15.10 25.60
C ASP A 160 10.64 15.02 27.10
N MET A 161 9.48 14.47 27.44
CA MET A 161 9.06 14.26 28.85
C MET A 161 9.78 13.10 29.55
N ARG A 162 10.52 12.25 28.82
CA ARG A 162 11.27 11.11 29.37
C ARG A 162 12.77 11.37 29.52
N ARG A 163 13.21 12.57 29.19
CA ARG A 163 14.58 13.08 29.41
C ARG A 163 14.61 13.96 30.66
#